data_5932fd472ac146c6fa6055df85f7dd7d
#
_entry.id   5932fd472ac146c6fa6055df85f7dd7d
#
_cell.length_a   1.000
_cell.length_b   1.000
_cell.length_c   1.000
_cell.angle_alpha   90.00
_cell.angle_beta   90.00
_cell.angle_gamma   90.00
#
_symmetry.space_group_name_H-M   'P 1'
#
loop_
_entity.id
_entity.type
_entity.pdbx_description
1 polymer ?
#
loop_
_entity_poly.entity_id
_entity_poly.type
_entity_poly.pdbx_seq_one_letter_code
_entity_poly.pdbx_strand_id
1 'polypeptide(L)'
;MVSPAKCIAGRSVADWIAAYPVVSDLCALKETAWTNPDKLPFAQAAAACPLTLSDIEDAAARLERFAPYLAAVFPETAATGGIIESPVQPIPRMQKVLKERSGTPIAGQVWVKLDSHLPISGSIKARGGIYEVLKTAEDIALHSGMLHLADNYAVLAEERFRKLFSQYSIAVGSTGNLGLSIGIMSAKLGFQVTVHMSADARQWKKDLLRSRGVKVVEYVSDYSIAVTEGRKLAAGDPYCHFVDDENSKTLFLGYAVAALRLKKQLDAQGITVDAEHPLFAYLPCGVGGGPGGVAFGLKMLFGDAAHCFFAEPTHSPCMMLGMATGENNSICVQDFGIDNRTAADGLAVGRASGFVGGLMRPFMSGCYTLQDERMYTLLAQLADAEDLYLEPSALAGMYGPVLTQPGQLLGAYTETALPAGALANATHLVWATGGNMVPREEMQRYYAKGRALAQG
;
A
#
# COMPACT_ATOMS: atom_id res chain seq x y z
N MET A 1 18.88 -7.32 22.62
CA MET A 1 19.79 -6.18 22.94
C MET A 1 20.84 -6.09 21.83
N VAL A 2 20.88 -4.99 21.10
CA VAL A 2 21.90 -4.75 20.06
C VAL A 2 23.22 -4.49 20.74
N SER A 3 24.29 -5.13 20.26
CA SER A 3 25.66 -4.88 20.76
C SER A 3 26.01 -3.40 20.55
N PRO A 4 26.51 -2.68 21.55
CA PRO A 4 26.85 -1.25 21.46
C PRO A 4 27.96 -0.91 20.43
N ALA A 5 28.55 -1.93 19.81
CA ALA A 5 29.64 -1.79 18.84
C ALA A 5 29.19 -1.78 17.36
N LYS A 6 27.87 -1.99 17.07
CA LYS A 6 27.41 -2.00 15.68
C LYS A 6 27.29 -0.57 15.16
N CYS A 7 28.07 -0.25 14.12
CA CYS A 7 28.00 1.03 13.41
C CYS A 7 27.01 0.88 12.24
N ILE A 8 25.98 1.75 12.18
CA ILE A 8 24.93 1.79 11.16
C ILE A 8 25.05 3.11 10.42
N ALA A 9 25.33 3.09 9.13
CA ALA A 9 25.58 4.29 8.33
C ALA A 9 26.53 5.31 9.02
N GLY A 10 27.61 4.81 9.62
CA GLY A 10 28.64 5.63 10.25
C GLY A 10 28.34 6.07 11.70
N ARG A 11 27.22 5.67 12.32
CA ARG A 11 26.84 6.05 13.69
C ARG A 11 26.53 4.81 14.55
N SER A 12 26.74 4.92 15.87
CA SER A 12 26.22 3.91 16.79
C SER A 12 24.70 4.01 16.97
N VAL A 13 24.06 2.95 17.48
CA VAL A 13 22.62 3.00 17.81
C VAL A 13 22.32 4.09 18.85
N ALA A 14 23.24 4.30 19.82
CA ALA A 14 23.09 5.36 20.81
C ALA A 14 23.10 6.76 20.18
N ASP A 15 23.97 6.99 19.18
CA ASP A 15 24.00 8.28 18.45
C ASP A 15 22.73 8.49 17.62
N TRP A 16 22.18 7.42 17.02
CA TRP A 16 20.91 7.48 16.31
C TRP A 16 19.77 7.85 17.24
N ILE A 17 19.69 7.23 18.44
CA ILE A 17 18.67 7.54 19.45
C ILE A 17 18.80 8.98 19.94
N ALA A 18 20.03 9.46 20.17
CA ALA A 18 20.27 10.82 20.61
C ALA A 18 19.86 11.87 19.56
N ALA A 19 20.11 11.58 18.27
CA ALA A 19 19.75 12.47 17.17
C ALA A 19 18.25 12.41 16.81
N TYR A 20 17.61 11.23 16.97
CA TYR A 20 16.23 10.96 16.57
C TYR A 20 15.51 10.20 17.69
N PRO A 21 14.87 10.88 18.65
CA PRO A 21 14.26 10.22 19.81
C PRO A 21 13.25 9.12 19.49
N VAL A 22 12.53 9.23 18.36
CA VAL A 22 11.60 8.20 17.88
C VAL A 22 12.27 6.83 17.66
N VAL A 23 13.57 6.80 17.32
CA VAL A 23 14.33 5.56 17.15
C VAL A 23 14.36 4.73 18.45
N SER A 24 14.37 5.38 19.62
CA SER A 24 14.29 4.69 20.92
C SER A 24 12.98 3.92 21.06
N ASP A 25 11.85 4.54 20.71
CA ASP A 25 10.53 3.89 20.80
C ASP A 25 10.41 2.75 19.77
N LEU A 26 10.95 2.93 18.56
CA LEU A 26 11.00 1.86 17.54
C LEU A 26 11.82 0.66 18.01
N CYS A 27 13.02 0.88 18.57
CA CYS A 27 13.85 -0.19 19.15
C CYS A 27 13.16 -0.91 20.32
N ALA A 28 12.30 -0.20 21.05
CA ALA A 28 11.52 -0.76 22.16
C ALA A 28 10.19 -1.39 21.70
N LEU A 29 9.92 -1.44 20.39
CA LEU A 29 8.70 -1.99 19.77
C LEU A 29 7.41 -1.34 20.31
N LYS A 30 7.47 -0.05 20.65
CA LYS A 30 6.32 0.68 21.16
C LYS A 30 5.44 1.20 20.03
N GLU A 31 4.14 1.28 20.28
CA GLU A 31 3.26 2.12 19.47
C GLU A 31 3.68 3.58 19.68
N THR A 32 4.07 4.21 18.59
CA THR A 32 4.57 5.59 18.56
C THR A 32 4.17 6.29 17.27
N ALA A 33 4.34 7.60 17.23
CA ALA A 33 4.09 8.41 16.04
C ALA A 33 5.23 9.39 15.81
N TRP A 34 5.46 9.68 14.54
CA TRP A 34 6.39 10.68 14.08
C TRP A 34 5.67 11.64 13.12
N THR A 35 5.69 12.92 13.44
CA THR A 35 5.23 13.98 12.54
C THR A 35 6.40 14.48 11.73
N ASN A 36 6.19 14.65 10.44
CA ASN A 36 7.27 15.00 9.51
C ASN A 36 7.64 16.49 9.60
N PRO A 37 8.81 16.84 10.13
CA PRO A 37 9.26 18.24 10.23
C PRO A 37 9.65 18.84 8.88
N ASP A 38 9.90 18.01 7.86
CA ASP A 38 10.34 18.44 6.54
C ASP A 38 9.17 18.58 5.54
N LYS A 39 7.93 18.43 6.03
CA LYS A 39 6.75 18.67 5.20
C LYS A 39 6.73 20.13 4.74
N LEU A 40 6.60 20.32 3.43
CA LEU A 40 6.50 21.65 2.82
C LEU A 40 5.03 21.97 2.47
N PRO A 41 4.68 23.25 2.32
CA PRO A 41 3.45 23.65 1.64
C PRO A 41 3.38 23.00 0.26
N PHE A 42 2.19 22.55 -0.13
CA PHE A 42 2.01 21.76 -1.36
C PHE A 42 2.61 22.42 -2.61
N ALA A 43 2.40 23.73 -2.78
CA ALA A 43 2.92 24.45 -3.94
C ALA A 43 4.45 24.37 -4.06
N GLN A 44 5.18 24.40 -2.93
CA GLN A 44 6.64 24.28 -2.92
C GLN A 44 7.07 22.83 -3.19
N ALA A 45 6.43 21.86 -2.55
CA ALA A 45 6.72 20.45 -2.73
C ALA A 45 6.46 20.00 -4.18
N ALA A 46 5.33 20.42 -4.76
CA ALA A 46 4.95 20.08 -6.13
C ALA A 46 5.87 20.71 -7.17
N ALA A 47 6.34 21.95 -6.96
CA ALA A 47 7.25 22.62 -7.88
C ALA A 47 8.61 21.91 -8.01
N ALA A 48 9.06 21.20 -6.98
CA ALA A 48 10.31 20.44 -6.97
C ALA A 48 10.12 18.96 -7.34
N CYS A 49 8.87 18.48 -7.46
CA CYS A 49 8.58 17.09 -7.70
C CYS A 49 8.78 16.71 -9.17
N PRO A 50 9.49 15.60 -9.48
CA PRO A 50 9.70 15.16 -10.86
C PRO A 50 8.46 14.46 -11.48
N LEU A 51 7.41 14.21 -10.69
CA LEU A 51 6.13 13.64 -11.11
C LEU A 51 5.02 14.65 -10.89
N THR A 52 4.02 14.62 -11.78
CA THR A 52 2.94 15.60 -11.83
C THR A 52 1.57 14.94 -11.87
N LEU A 53 0.51 15.72 -11.79
CA LEU A 53 -0.85 15.23 -12.02
C LEU A 53 -1.01 14.64 -13.44
N SER A 54 -0.33 15.19 -14.45
CA SER A 54 -0.39 14.68 -15.82
C SER A 54 0.15 13.26 -15.96
N ASP A 55 1.15 12.86 -15.15
CA ASP A 55 1.63 11.48 -15.14
C ASP A 55 0.57 10.51 -14.58
N ILE A 56 -0.20 10.96 -13.59
CA ILE A 56 -1.33 10.19 -13.05
C ILE A 56 -2.47 10.08 -14.07
N GLU A 57 -2.75 11.16 -14.78
CA GLU A 57 -3.79 11.21 -15.82
C GLU A 57 -3.43 10.31 -17.02
N ASP A 58 -2.15 10.26 -17.43
CA ASP A 58 -1.69 9.31 -18.46
C ASP A 58 -1.87 7.85 -17.98
N ALA A 59 -1.53 7.56 -16.73
CA ALA A 59 -1.75 6.25 -16.16
C ALA A 59 -3.25 5.88 -16.10
N ALA A 60 -4.12 6.82 -15.75
CA ALA A 60 -5.56 6.63 -15.73
C ALA A 60 -6.12 6.38 -17.15
N ALA A 61 -5.69 7.18 -18.13
CA ALA A 61 -6.08 6.99 -19.52
C ALA A 61 -5.66 5.62 -20.09
N ARG A 62 -4.48 5.13 -19.70
CA ARG A 62 -4.03 3.78 -20.07
C ARG A 62 -4.94 2.71 -19.47
N LEU A 63 -5.29 2.81 -18.19
CA LEU A 63 -6.25 1.89 -17.55
C LEU A 63 -7.62 1.92 -18.23
N GLU A 64 -8.07 3.08 -18.71
CA GLU A 64 -9.32 3.21 -19.47
C GLU A 64 -9.22 2.53 -20.84
N ARG A 65 -8.08 2.64 -21.55
CA ARG A 65 -7.85 1.88 -22.79
C ARG A 65 -7.92 0.38 -22.59
N PHE A 66 -7.42 -0.13 -21.47
CA PHE A 66 -7.48 -1.55 -21.12
C PHE A 66 -8.84 -2.03 -20.61
N ALA A 67 -9.76 -1.15 -20.28
CA ALA A 67 -11.06 -1.53 -19.72
C ALA A 67 -11.84 -2.52 -20.61
N PRO A 68 -11.94 -2.37 -21.94
CA PRO A 68 -12.58 -3.37 -22.80
C PRO A 68 -11.92 -4.76 -22.75
N TYR A 69 -10.59 -4.83 -22.67
CA TYR A 69 -9.87 -6.09 -22.49
C TYR A 69 -10.21 -6.73 -21.15
N LEU A 70 -10.14 -5.95 -20.06
CA LEU A 70 -10.42 -6.43 -18.71
C LEU A 70 -11.85 -6.96 -18.59
N ALA A 71 -12.84 -6.24 -19.14
CA ALA A 71 -14.23 -6.69 -19.16
C ALA A 71 -14.41 -8.03 -19.92
N ALA A 72 -13.66 -8.24 -20.99
CA ALA A 72 -13.72 -9.46 -21.80
C ALA A 72 -13.10 -10.68 -21.10
N VAL A 73 -12.01 -10.49 -20.33
CA VAL A 73 -11.23 -11.62 -19.80
C VAL A 73 -11.38 -11.86 -18.30
N PHE A 74 -11.96 -10.90 -17.56
CA PHE A 74 -12.28 -10.98 -16.14
C PHE A 74 -13.77 -10.64 -15.91
N PRO A 75 -14.66 -11.65 -15.91
CA PRO A 75 -16.11 -11.44 -15.80
C PRO A 75 -16.55 -10.59 -14.61
N GLU A 76 -15.79 -10.66 -13.49
CA GLU A 76 -16.01 -9.84 -12.29
C GLU A 76 -15.86 -8.33 -12.50
N THR A 77 -15.21 -7.91 -13.60
CA THR A 77 -15.08 -6.49 -13.96
C THR A 77 -16.12 -6.03 -14.97
N ALA A 78 -16.92 -6.93 -15.54
CA ALA A 78 -17.87 -6.61 -16.62
C ALA A 78 -18.92 -5.57 -16.17
N ALA A 79 -19.43 -5.67 -14.94
CA ALA A 79 -20.41 -4.73 -14.40
C ALA A 79 -19.90 -3.29 -14.27
N THR A 80 -18.58 -3.11 -14.14
CA THR A 80 -17.91 -1.80 -14.10
C THR A 80 -17.30 -1.41 -15.44
N GLY A 81 -17.62 -2.12 -16.52
CA GLY A 81 -17.07 -1.90 -17.86
C GLY A 81 -15.56 -2.15 -17.93
N GLY A 82 -15.01 -3.03 -17.08
CA GLY A 82 -13.58 -3.34 -17.02
C GLY A 82 -12.77 -2.42 -16.09
N ILE A 83 -13.41 -1.52 -15.38
CA ILE A 83 -12.74 -0.62 -14.43
C ILE A 83 -12.46 -1.37 -13.13
N ILE A 84 -11.19 -1.50 -12.77
CA ILE A 84 -10.75 -2.05 -11.48
C ILE A 84 -10.88 -0.97 -10.41
N GLU A 85 -11.99 -0.99 -9.66
CA GLU A 85 -12.25 -0.02 -8.59
C GLU A 85 -12.95 -0.67 -7.40
N SER A 86 -12.80 -0.05 -6.24
CA SER A 86 -13.38 -0.49 -4.97
C SER A 86 -14.33 0.57 -4.41
N PRO A 87 -15.32 0.18 -3.58
CA PRO A 87 -16.19 1.14 -2.93
C PRO A 87 -15.49 1.94 -1.84
N VAL A 88 -16.07 3.10 -1.52
CA VAL A 88 -15.80 3.89 -0.32
C VAL A 88 -17.11 4.06 0.43
N GLN A 89 -17.09 3.87 1.76
CA GLN A 89 -18.30 3.95 2.58
C GLN A 89 -17.99 4.43 4.00
N PRO A 90 -18.98 5.07 4.69
CA PRO A 90 -18.85 5.39 6.10
C PRO A 90 -18.90 4.13 6.95
N ILE A 91 -18.22 4.14 8.11
CA ILE A 91 -18.23 3.06 9.10
C ILE A 91 -18.61 3.60 10.51
N PRO A 92 -19.85 4.10 10.68
CA PRO A 92 -20.26 4.77 11.90
C PRO A 92 -20.32 3.86 13.13
N ARG A 93 -20.63 2.56 12.94
CA ARG A 93 -20.63 1.59 14.03
C ARG A 93 -19.21 1.31 14.52
N MET A 94 -18.26 1.18 13.60
CA MET A 94 -16.84 1.04 13.96
C MET A 94 -16.30 2.33 14.60
N GLN A 95 -16.68 3.51 14.11
CA GLN A 95 -16.33 4.79 14.76
C GLN A 95 -16.80 4.85 16.22
N LYS A 96 -18.02 4.36 16.49
CA LYS A 96 -18.53 4.24 17.87
C LYS A 96 -17.69 3.29 18.72
N VAL A 97 -17.32 2.11 18.17
CA VAL A 97 -16.46 1.13 18.85
C VAL A 97 -15.09 1.73 19.18
N LEU A 98 -14.46 2.43 18.21
CA LEU A 98 -13.18 3.11 18.43
C LEU A 98 -13.27 4.14 19.57
N LYS A 99 -14.32 4.97 19.58
CA LYS A 99 -14.57 5.94 20.66
C LYS A 99 -14.72 5.25 22.02
N GLU A 100 -15.55 4.21 22.10
CA GLU A 100 -15.84 3.51 23.36
C GLU A 100 -14.61 2.79 23.92
N ARG A 101 -13.81 2.16 23.04
CA ARG A 101 -12.63 1.40 23.46
C ARG A 101 -11.41 2.25 23.78
N SER A 102 -11.23 3.37 23.10
CA SER A 102 -10.13 4.31 23.37
C SER A 102 -10.46 5.34 24.46
N GLY A 103 -11.73 5.55 24.76
CA GLY A 103 -12.18 6.66 25.61
C GLY A 103 -12.04 8.03 24.93
N THR A 104 -11.67 8.07 23.64
CA THR A 104 -11.38 9.32 22.91
C THR A 104 -12.52 9.63 21.93
N PRO A 105 -13.20 10.77 22.05
CA PRO A 105 -14.16 11.23 21.05
C PRO A 105 -13.44 11.43 19.69
N ILE A 106 -14.03 10.93 18.61
CA ILE A 106 -13.50 11.15 17.26
C ILE A 106 -14.31 12.28 16.62
N ALA A 107 -13.68 13.42 16.41
CA ALA A 107 -14.22 14.54 15.65
C ALA A 107 -14.17 14.20 14.15
N GLY A 108 -15.18 14.60 13.37
CA GLY A 108 -15.30 14.24 11.97
C GLY A 108 -15.96 12.88 11.74
N GLN A 109 -15.86 12.36 10.53
CA GLN A 109 -16.50 11.11 10.11
C GLN A 109 -15.43 10.08 9.68
N VAL A 110 -15.61 8.82 10.09
CA VAL A 110 -14.71 7.72 9.69
C VAL A 110 -15.29 6.97 8.51
N TRP A 111 -14.49 6.88 7.46
CA TRP A 111 -14.79 6.21 6.20
C TRP A 111 -13.75 5.15 5.91
N VAL A 112 -14.13 4.13 5.14
CA VAL A 112 -13.21 3.08 4.69
C VAL A 112 -13.19 3.00 3.16
N LYS A 113 -11.98 2.96 2.58
CA LYS A 113 -11.75 2.63 1.17
C LYS A 113 -11.43 1.14 1.07
N LEU A 114 -12.31 0.38 0.45
CA LEU A 114 -12.29 -1.08 0.47
C LEU A 114 -11.46 -1.70 -0.66
N ASP A 115 -10.16 -1.39 -0.74
CA ASP A 115 -9.28 -2.01 -1.73
C ASP A 115 -9.11 -3.52 -1.53
N SER A 116 -9.51 -4.04 -0.37
CA SER A 116 -9.75 -5.46 -0.13
C SER A 116 -10.77 -6.10 -1.09
N HIS A 117 -11.65 -5.30 -1.69
CA HIS A 117 -12.69 -5.75 -2.63
C HIS A 117 -12.36 -5.39 -4.09
N LEU A 118 -11.14 -4.96 -4.38
CA LEU A 118 -10.74 -4.77 -5.77
C LEU A 118 -10.85 -6.09 -6.54
N PRO A 119 -11.47 -6.07 -7.74
CA PRO A 119 -11.56 -7.27 -8.57
C PRO A 119 -10.18 -7.82 -8.94
N ILE A 120 -10.13 -9.07 -9.38
CA ILE A 120 -8.97 -9.82 -9.86
C ILE A 120 -8.07 -10.33 -8.73
N SER A 121 -7.65 -9.49 -7.77
CA SER A 121 -6.68 -9.91 -6.75
C SER A 121 -7.01 -9.51 -5.31
N GLY A 122 -8.18 -8.92 -5.06
CA GLY A 122 -8.72 -8.68 -3.72
C GLY A 122 -7.84 -7.85 -2.80
N SER A 123 -7.04 -6.94 -3.36
CA SER A 123 -6.13 -6.08 -2.59
C SER A 123 -5.71 -4.84 -3.36
N ILE A 124 -5.17 -3.83 -2.65
CA ILE A 124 -4.59 -2.61 -3.22
C ILE A 124 -3.56 -2.90 -4.33
N LYS A 125 -2.93 -4.07 -4.32
CA LYS A 125 -1.93 -4.47 -5.30
C LYS A 125 -2.50 -4.62 -6.72
N ALA A 126 -3.83 -4.77 -6.85
CA ALA A 126 -4.52 -4.69 -8.14
C ALA A 126 -4.37 -3.33 -8.83
N ARG A 127 -4.12 -2.24 -8.09
CA ARG A 127 -3.92 -0.91 -8.67
C ARG A 127 -2.58 -0.79 -9.38
N GLY A 128 -1.47 -0.92 -8.63
CA GLY A 128 -0.13 -0.74 -9.17
C GLY A 128 0.40 -1.97 -9.91
N GLY A 129 0.29 -3.16 -9.30
CA GLY A 129 0.83 -4.40 -9.88
C GLY A 129 0.20 -4.76 -11.23
N ILE A 130 -1.13 -4.67 -11.33
CA ILE A 130 -1.83 -4.88 -12.60
C ILE A 130 -1.45 -3.79 -13.60
N TYR A 131 -1.43 -2.52 -13.19
CA TYR A 131 -1.09 -1.40 -14.08
C TYR A 131 0.30 -1.58 -14.71
N GLU A 132 1.32 -1.97 -13.95
CA GLU A 132 2.67 -2.17 -14.48
C GLU A 132 2.72 -3.29 -15.53
N VAL A 133 2.01 -4.39 -15.29
CA VAL A 133 1.88 -5.46 -16.28
C VAL A 133 1.16 -4.98 -17.53
N LEU A 134 0.08 -4.22 -17.40
CA LEU A 134 -0.68 -3.67 -18.53
C LEU A 134 0.17 -2.71 -19.36
N LYS A 135 0.93 -1.81 -18.68
CA LYS A 135 1.84 -0.89 -19.37
C LYS A 135 2.92 -1.65 -20.13
N THR A 136 3.52 -2.65 -19.55
CA THR A 136 4.51 -3.51 -20.21
C THR A 136 3.90 -4.20 -21.45
N ALA A 137 2.69 -4.72 -21.35
CA ALA A 137 1.98 -5.32 -22.47
C ALA A 137 1.67 -4.30 -23.58
N GLU A 138 1.22 -3.10 -23.23
CA GLU A 138 0.98 -2.01 -24.19
C GLU A 138 2.26 -1.66 -24.93
N ASP A 139 3.37 -1.43 -24.20
CA ASP A 139 4.66 -1.09 -24.79
C ASP A 139 5.12 -2.16 -25.79
N ILE A 140 5.05 -3.44 -25.44
CA ILE A 140 5.42 -4.57 -26.33
C ILE A 140 4.53 -4.60 -27.56
N ALA A 141 3.20 -4.49 -27.40
CA ALA A 141 2.25 -4.59 -28.49
C ALA A 141 2.36 -3.40 -29.47
N LEU A 142 2.59 -2.18 -28.95
CA LEU A 142 2.84 -0.99 -29.78
C LEU A 142 4.17 -1.10 -30.54
N HIS A 143 5.26 -1.50 -29.86
CA HIS A 143 6.57 -1.68 -30.53
C HIS A 143 6.56 -2.76 -31.59
N SER A 144 5.74 -3.80 -31.43
CA SER A 144 5.58 -4.84 -32.47
C SER A 144 4.75 -4.39 -33.67
N GLY A 145 4.12 -3.23 -33.63
CA GLY A 145 3.19 -2.73 -34.66
C GLY A 145 1.85 -3.48 -34.72
N MET A 146 1.57 -4.38 -33.75
CA MET A 146 0.33 -5.16 -33.73
C MET A 146 -0.84 -4.43 -33.06
N LEU A 147 -0.55 -3.36 -32.31
CA LEU A 147 -1.51 -2.51 -31.60
C LEU A 147 -1.24 -1.04 -31.90
N HIS A 148 -2.30 -0.24 -31.98
CA HIS A 148 -2.23 1.22 -32.03
C HIS A 148 -3.01 1.81 -30.86
N LEU A 149 -2.66 3.02 -30.39
CA LEU A 149 -3.34 3.68 -29.25
C LEU A 149 -4.83 3.91 -29.47
N ALA A 150 -5.27 4.04 -30.73
CA ALA A 150 -6.67 4.23 -31.11
C ALA A 150 -7.48 2.93 -31.21
N ASP A 151 -6.83 1.76 -31.10
CA ASP A 151 -7.53 0.48 -31.21
C ASP A 151 -8.40 0.20 -29.99
N ASN A 152 -9.44 -0.61 -30.19
CA ASN A 152 -10.16 -1.18 -29.06
C ASN A 152 -9.32 -2.32 -28.46
N TYR A 153 -8.83 -2.10 -27.22
CA TYR A 153 -7.93 -3.04 -26.55
C TYR A 153 -8.55 -4.41 -26.23
N ALA A 154 -9.85 -4.63 -26.45
CA ALA A 154 -10.44 -5.98 -26.43
C ALA A 154 -9.71 -6.96 -27.35
N VAL A 155 -9.07 -6.47 -28.44
CA VAL A 155 -8.27 -7.28 -29.36
C VAL A 155 -7.08 -7.99 -28.68
N LEU A 156 -6.60 -7.49 -27.55
CA LEU A 156 -5.54 -8.11 -26.74
C LEU A 156 -5.92 -9.51 -26.21
N ALA A 157 -7.21 -9.86 -26.22
CA ALA A 157 -7.69 -11.19 -25.89
C ALA A 157 -7.49 -12.23 -27.03
N GLU A 158 -7.13 -11.79 -28.25
CA GLU A 158 -6.91 -12.66 -29.39
C GLU A 158 -5.62 -13.49 -29.24
N GLU A 159 -5.61 -14.68 -29.83
CA GLU A 159 -4.48 -15.63 -29.75
C GLU A 159 -3.17 -15.04 -30.28
N ARG A 160 -3.22 -14.14 -31.27
CA ARG A 160 -2.02 -13.49 -31.80
C ARG A 160 -1.27 -12.68 -30.76
N PHE A 161 -1.97 -12.02 -29.81
CA PHE A 161 -1.33 -11.28 -28.73
C PHE A 161 -0.81 -12.22 -27.64
N ARG A 162 -1.55 -13.28 -27.31
CA ARG A 162 -1.02 -14.32 -26.39
C ARG A 162 0.28 -14.92 -26.91
N LYS A 163 0.37 -15.19 -28.22
CA LYS A 163 1.59 -15.68 -28.87
C LYS A 163 2.72 -14.64 -28.84
N LEU A 164 2.41 -13.35 -29.00
CA LEU A 164 3.39 -12.27 -28.83
C LEU A 164 3.93 -12.25 -27.40
N PHE A 165 3.05 -12.16 -26.41
CA PHE A 165 3.45 -12.04 -25.00
C PHE A 165 4.13 -13.29 -24.45
N SER A 166 3.86 -14.47 -25.00
CA SER A 166 4.53 -15.71 -24.58
C SER A 166 6.04 -15.74 -24.87
N GLN A 167 6.53 -14.80 -25.69
CA GLN A 167 7.96 -14.62 -25.96
C GLN A 167 8.66 -13.80 -24.86
N TYR A 168 7.89 -13.18 -23.95
CA TYR A 168 8.38 -12.33 -22.87
C TYR A 168 8.04 -12.96 -21.52
N SER A 169 8.80 -12.57 -20.51
CA SER A 169 8.58 -13.00 -19.16
C SER A 169 8.39 -11.81 -18.20
N ILE A 170 7.60 -12.03 -17.16
CA ILE A 170 7.42 -11.10 -16.04
C ILE A 170 7.94 -11.79 -14.78
N ALA A 171 8.81 -11.14 -14.03
CA ALA A 171 9.31 -11.63 -12.76
C ALA A 171 9.05 -10.61 -11.64
N VAL A 172 8.78 -11.10 -10.44
CA VAL A 172 8.61 -10.26 -9.25
C VAL A 172 9.07 -11.01 -8.00
N GLY A 173 9.71 -10.30 -7.06
CA GLY A 173 9.93 -10.77 -5.70
C GLY A 173 8.76 -10.35 -4.83
N SER A 174 7.99 -11.32 -4.30
CA SER A 174 6.84 -10.98 -3.44
C SER A 174 6.35 -12.19 -2.66
N THR A 175 6.20 -12.04 -1.36
CA THR A 175 5.59 -13.05 -0.47
C THR A 175 4.07 -12.92 -0.36
N GLY A 176 3.48 -11.87 -0.96
CA GLY A 176 2.11 -11.48 -0.68
C GLY A 176 1.25 -11.13 -1.90
N ASN A 177 0.40 -10.17 -1.69
CA ASN A 177 -0.65 -9.76 -2.63
C ASN A 177 -0.11 -9.15 -3.94
N LEU A 178 1.14 -8.62 -3.95
CA LEU A 178 1.75 -8.08 -5.16
C LEU A 178 2.03 -9.22 -6.17
N GLY A 179 2.63 -10.32 -5.69
CA GLY A 179 2.86 -11.51 -6.52
C GLY A 179 1.56 -12.09 -7.08
N LEU A 180 0.47 -12.09 -6.29
CA LEU A 180 -0.86 -12.50 -6.76
C LEU A 180 -1.36 -11.59 -7.90
N SER A 181 -1.33 -10.28 -7.70
CA SER A 181 -1.83 -9.30 -8.69
C SER A 181 -1.08 -9.40 -10.01
N ILE A 182 0.25 -9.42 -9.95
CA ILE A 182 1.14 -9.52 -11.12
C ILE A 182 1.00 -10.89 -11.77
N GLY A 183 1.04 -11.96 -10.98
CA GLY A 183 0.96 -13.32 -11.48
C GLY A 183 -0.32 -13.61 -12.24
N ILE A 184 -1.47 -13.24 -11.67
CA ILE A 184 -2.80 -13.46 -12.28
C ILE A 184 -2.92 -12.67 -13.60
N MET A 185 -2.55 -11.39 -13.61
CA MET A 185 -2.67 -10.55 -14.80
C MET A 185 -1.72 -10.99 -15.90
N SER A 186 -0.44 -11.25 -15.58
CA SER A 186 0.56 -11.65 -16.54
C SER A 186 0.23 -12.99 -17.19
N ALA A 187 -0.18 -13.98 -16.40
CA ALA A 187 -0.62 -15.29 -16.92
C ALA A 187 -1.85 -15.16 -17.84
N LYS A 188 -2.78 -14.24 -17.51
CA LYS A 188 -3.98 -14.01 -18.32
C LYS A 188 -3.64 -13.42 -19.69
N LEU A 189 -2.67 -12.50 -19.76
CA LEU A 189 -2.15 -11.94 -21.01
C LEU A 189 -1.34 -12.95 -21.83
N GLY A 190 -0.76 -13.97 -21.20
CA GLY A 190 0.03 -15.00 -21.86
C GLY A 190 1.54 -14.89 -21.66
N PHE A 191 2.02 -14.00 -20.77
CA PHE A 191 3.43 -13.93 -20.40
C PHE A 191 3.89 -15.22 -19.69
N GLN A 192 5.20 -15.52 -19.78
CA GLN A 192 5.85 -16.43 -18.86
C GLN A 192 6.05 -15.71 -17.53
N VAL A 193 5.57 -16.30 -16.42
CA VAL A 193 5.54 -15.59 -15.13
C VAL A 193 6.31 -16.34 -14.07
N THR A 194 7.20 -15.65 -13.37
CA THR A 194 7.92 -16.18 -12.22
C THR A 194 7.72 -15.25 -11.01
N VAL A 195 7.22 -15.82 -9.91
CA VAL A 195 7.14 -15.13 -8.62
C VAL A 195 8.15 -15.75 -7.66
N HIS A 196 9.09 -14.93 -7.19
CA HIS A 196 10.10 -15.29 -6.21
C HIS A 196 9.55 -15.02 -4.82
N MET A 197 9.43 -16.06 -3.97
CA MET A 197 8.79 -15.99 -2.66
C MET A 197 9.71 -16.56 -1.58
N SER A 198 9.59 -16.07 -0.35
CA SER A 198 10.20 -16.75 0.79
C SER A 198 9.43 -18.02 1.14
N ALA A 199 10.11 -19.01 1.72
CA ALA A 199 9.53 -20.31 2.04
C ALA A 199 8.40 -20.21 3.08
N ASP A 200 8.43 -19.20 3.97
CA ASP A 200 7.43 -18.92 4.99
C ASP A 200 6.18 -18.17 4.48
N ALA A 201 6.18 -17.75 3.19
CA ALA A 201 4.99 -17.17 2.59
C ALA A 201 3.77 -18.11 2.67
N ARG A 202 2.58 -17.54 2.84
CA ARG A 202 1.33 -18.29 3.03
C ARG A 202 1.10 -19.31 1.91
N GLN A 203 0.92 -20.58 2.28
CA GLN A 203 0.79 -21.70 1.34
C GLN A 203 -0.33 -21.48 0.32
N TRP A 204 -1.49 -20.97 0.74
CA TRP A 204 -2.63 -20.74 -0.15
C TRP A 204 -2.31 -19.76 -1.28
N LYS A 205 -1.42 -18.75 -1.05
CA LYS A 205 -0.98 -17.81 -2.09
C LYS A 205 -0.13 -18.52 -3.14
N LYS A 206 0.80 -19.37 -2.70
CA LYS A 206 1.63 -20.20 -3.59
C LYS A 206 0.78 -21.13 -4.45
N ASP A 207 -0.19 -21.80 -3.85
CA ASP A 207 -1.08 -22.75 -4.53
C ASP A 207 -1.99 -22.04 -5.54
N LEU A 208 -2.51 -20.86 -5.20
CA LEU A 208 -3.29 -20.05 -6.11
C LEU A 208 -2.46 -19.61 -7.33
N LEU A 209 -1.23 -19.15 -7.14
CA LEU A 209 -0.34 -18.77 -8.25
C LEU A 209 -0.05 -19.97 -9.15
N ARG A 210 0.31 -21.13 -8.59
CA ARG A 210 0.54 -22.36 -9.34
C ARG A 210 -0.68 -22.81 -10.15
N SER A 211 -1.88 -22.69 -9.57
CA SER A 211 -3.15 -23.02 -10.25
C SER A 211 -3.42 -22.12 -11.46
N ARG A 212 -2.80 -20.94 -11.50
CA ARG A 212 -2.89 -19.98 -12.62
C ARG A 212 -1.75 -20.14 -13.64
N GLY A 213 -0.90 -21.16 -13.51
CA GLY A 213 0.22 -21.41 -14.40
C GLY A 213 1.47 -20.56 -14.12
N VAL A 214 1.53 -19.93 -12.96
CA VAL A 214 2.67 -19.11 -12.54
C VAL A 214 3.76 -20.00 -11.93
N LYS A 215 5.01 -19.81 -12.31
CA LYS A 215 6.17 -20.44 -11.69
C LYS A 215 6.46 -19.76 -10.36
N VAL A 216 6.39 -20.53 -9.27
CA VAL A 216 6.74 -20.06 -7.93
C VAL A 216 8.09 -20.62 -7.54
N VAL A 217 9.08 -19.75 -7.32
CA VAL A 217 10.43 -20.10 -6.84
C VAL A 217 10.52 -19.73 -5.36
N GLU A 218 10.80 -20.72 -4.51
CA GLU A 218 10.85 -20.55 -3.05
C GLU A 218 12.30 -20.46 -2.56
N TYR A 219 12.55 -19.53 -1.63
CA TYR A 219 13.85 -19.30 -1.00
C TYR A 219 13.75 -19.58 0.50
N VAL A 220 14.71 -20.33 1.05
CA VAL A 220 14.80 -20.66 2.50
C VAL A 220 15.31 -19.47 3.33
N SER A 221 15.07 -18.26 2.90
CA SER A 221 15.51 -17.01 3.51
C SER A 221 14.43 -15.96 3.38
N ASP A 222 14.70 -14.76 3.90
CA ASP A 222 13.72 -13.68 3.90
C ASP A 222 13.40 -13.14 2.49
N TYR A 223 12.39 -12.28 2.45
CA TYR A 223 11.92 -11.58 1.26
C TYR A 223 13.04 -10.87 0.48
N SER A 224 13.99 -10.24 1.17
CA SER A 224 15.05 -9.43 0.55
C SER A 224 15.94 -10.26 -0.38
N ILE A 225 16.20 -11.53 -0.03
CA ILE A 225 16.97 -12.45 -0.86
C ILE A 225 16.15 -12.86 -2.09
N ALA A 226 14.86 -13.16 -1.92
CA ALA A 226 13.98 -13.49 -3.03
C ALA A 226 13.92 -12.36 -4.07
N VAL A 227 13.81 -11.10 -3.64
CA VAL A 227 13.85 -9.92 -4.50
C VAL A 227 15.20 -9.77 -5.19
N THR A 228 16.30 -9.88 -4.44
CA THR A 228 17.65 -9.71 -4.98
C THR A 228 17.97 -10.76 -6.06
N GLU A 229 17.68 -12.03 -5.80
CA GLU A 229 17.92 -13.12 -6.77
C GLU A 229 16.99 -13.00 -7.97
N GLY A 230 15.71 -12.66 -7.77
CA GLY A 230 14.78 -12.41 -8.88
C GLY A 230 15.24 -11.27 -9.78
N ARG A 231 15.65 -10.15 -9.22
CA ARG A 231 16.19 -8.98 -9.95
C ARG A 231 17.45 -9.35 -10.74
N LYS A 232 18.38 -10.09 -10.14
CA LYS A 232 19.61 -10.54 -10.77
C LYS A 232 19.35 -11.48 -11.95
N LEU A 233 18.42 -12.43 -11.79
CA LEU A 233 18.06 -13.36 -12.88
C LEU A 233 17.41 -12.62 -14.04
N ALA A 234 16.51 -11.67 -13.77
CA ALA A 234 15.86 -10.88 -14.80
C ALA A 234 16.83 -9.96 -15.55
N ALA A 235 17.82 -9.38 -14.87
CA ALA A 235 18.81 -8.48 -15.49
C ALA A 235 19.65 -9.15 -16.57
N GLY A 236 19.74 -10.47 -16.59
CA GLY A 236 20.43 -11.26 -17.63
C GLY A 236 19.58 -11.61 -18.84
N ASP A 237 18.28 -11.28 -18.84
CA ASP A 237 17.34 -11.63 -19.90
C ASP A 237 16.64 -10.37 -20.45
N PRO A 238 16.93 -9.93 -21.70
CA PRO A 238 16.32 -8.75 -22.29
C PRO A 238 14.82 -8.90 -22.58
N TYR A 239 14.28 -10.10 -22.51
CA TYR A 239 12.85 -10.39 -22.66
C TYR A 239 12.14 -10.52 -21.31
N CYS A 240 12.84 -10.32 -20.19
CA CYS A 240 12.28 -10.37 -18.84
C CYS A 240 12.09 -8.98 -18.25
N HIS A 241 10.84 -8.62 -17.93
CA HIS A 241 10.55 -7.43 -17.13
C HIS A 241 10.46 -7.83 -15.66
N PHE A 242 11.35 -7.25 -14.83
CA PHE A 242 11.28 -7.40 -13.37
C PHE A 242 10.47 -6.26 -12.76
N VAL A 243 9.38 -6.60 -12.08
CA VAL A 243 8.59 -5.62 -11.34
C VAL A 243 9.27 -5.35 -10.00
N ASP A 244 9.83 -4.16 -9.88
CA ASP A 244 10.58 -3.69 -8.71
C ASP A 244 9.72 -2.81 -7.83
N ASP A 245 9.10 -3.37 -6.79
CA ASP A 245 8.20 -2.65 -5.89
C ASP A 245 8.90 -1.62 -4.99
N GLU A 246 10.24 -1.63 -4.94
CA GLU A 246 11.03 -0.62 -4.24
C GLU A 246 11.24 0.64 -5.09
N ASN A 247 11.37 0.51 -6.44
CA ASN A 247 11.86 1.61 -7.28
C ASN A 247 10.98 1.91 -8.50
N SER A 248 9.94 1.11 -8.79
CA SER A 248 9.14 1.29 -10.01
C SER A 248 8.24 2.53 -9.94
N LYS A 249 8.55 3.53 -10.79
CA LYS A 249 7.66 4.68 -11.03
C LYS A 249 6.33 4.26 -11.65
N THR A 250 6.36 3.25 -12.51
CA THR A 250 5.15 2.73 -13.17
C THR A 250 4.19 2.15 -12.14
N LEU A 251 4.68 1.28 -11.27
CA LEU A 251 3.93 0.72 -10.17
C LEU A 251 3.32 1.83 -9.30
N PHE A 252 4.13 2.80 -8.90
CA PHE A 252 3.75 3.95 -8.07
C PHE A 252 2.63 4.78 -8.71
N LEU A 253 2.74 5.10 -10.01
CA LEU A 253 1.70 5.84 -10.73
C LEU A 253 0.39 5.06 -10.85
N GLY A 254 0.46 3.74 -11.04
CA GLY A 254 -0.73 2.89 -11.00
C GLY A 254 -1.52 2.98 -9.69
N TYR A 255 -0.82 3.08 -8.56
CA TYR A 255 -1.47 3.34 -7.27
C TYR A 255 -2.03 4.76 -7.17
N ALA A 256 -1.33 5.75 -7.71
CA ALA A 256 -1.75 7.15 -7.65
C ALA A 256 -3.09 7.42 -8.35
N VAL A 257 -3.45 6.64 -9.39
CA VAL A 257 -4.76 6.72 -10.07
C VAL A 257 -5.94 6.55 -9.10
N ALA A 258 -5.74 5.86 -7.97
CA ALA A 258 -6.77 5.71 -6.94
C ALA A 258 -7.35 7.04 -6.48
N ALA A 259 -6.54 8.10 -6.43
CA ALA A 259 -6.98 9.42 -5.98
C ALA A 259 -7.97 10.08 -6.95
N LEU A 260 -7.74 9.97 -8.27
CA LEU A 260 -8.68 10.48 -9.29
C LEU A 260 -10.06 9.83 -9.17
N ARG A 261 -10.08 8.52 -8.92
CA ARG A 261 -11.32 7.75 -8.79
C ARG A 261 -11.99 7.99 -7.43
N LEU A 262 -11.19 8.10 -6.36
CA LEU A 262 -11.69 8.46 -5.03
C LEU A 262 -12.36 9.85 -5.06
N LYS A 263 -11.75 10.85 -5.74
CA LYS A 263 -12.36 12.17 -5.85
C LYS A 263 -13.78 12.08 -6.42
N LYS A 264 -13.96 11.33 -7.52
CA LYS A 264 -15.30 11.12 -8.11
C LYS A 264 -16.28 10.46 -7.12
N GLN A 265 -15.78 9.54 -6.29
CA GLN A 265 -16.59 8.86 -5.27
C GLN A 265 -16.98 9.78 -4.11
N LEU A 266 -16.05 10.63 -3.65
CA LEU A 266 -16.31 11.64 -2.62
C LEU A 266 -17.30 12.70 -3.13
N ASP A 267 -17.11 13.20 -4.34
CA ASP A 267 -18.03 14.16 -4.99
C ASP A 267 -19.44 13.56 -5.08
N ALA A 268 -19.58 12.29 -5.46
CA ALA A 268 -20.87 11.59 -5.53
C ALA A 268 -21.54 11.39 -4.17
N GLN A 269 -20.77 11.40 -3.08
CA GLN A 269 -21.26 11.34 -1.70
C GLN A 269 -21.49 12.74 -1.08
N GLY A 270 -21.23 13.82 -1.84
CA GLY A 270 -21.34 15.19 -1.35
C GLY A 270 -20.24 15.58 -0.35
N ILE A 271 -19.10 14.88 -0.36
CA ILE A 271 -17.97 15.13 0.55
C ILE A 271 -17.02 16.14 -0.12
N THR A 272 -16.93 17.33 0.48
CA THR A 272 -15.97 18.36 0.09
C THR A 272 -14.61 18.08 0.77
N VAL A 273 -13.52 18.38 0.07
CA VAL A 273 -12.15 18.34 0.63
C VAL A 273 -11.49 19.68 0.36
N ASP A 274 -11.32 20.45 1.43
CA ASP A 274 -10.66 21.76 1.45
C ASP A 274 -10.06 22.03 2.84
N ALA A 275 -9.57 23.23 3.10
CA ALA A 275 -8.95 23.57 4.38
C ALA A 275 -9.91 23.45 5.57
N GLU A 276 -11.21 23.73 5.39
CA GLU A 276 -12.24 23.64 6.44
C GLU A 276 -12.84 22.22 6.55
N HIS A 277 -12.61 21.36 5.54
CA HIS A 277 -13.06 19.98 5.45
C HIS A 277 -11.87 19.08 5.10
N PRO A 278 -10.90 18.90 6.00
CA PRO A 278 -9.67 18.17 5.70
C PRO A 278 -9.91 16.68 5.50
N LEU A 279 -9.15 16.09 4.57
CA LEU A 279 -9.10 14.65 4.33
C LEU A 279 -7.87 14.06 5.03
N PHE A 280 -8.09 13.19 6.00
CA PHE A 280 -7.05 12.37 6.59
C PHE A 280 -7.02 10.99 5.91
N ALA A 281 -5.88 10.57 5.40
CA ALA A 281 -5.70 9.24 4.82
C ALA A 281 -4.71 8.43 5.65
N TYR A 282 -5.16 7.27 6.15
CA TYR A 282 -4.36 6.35 6.96
C TYR A 282 -4.03 5.11 6.12
N LEU A 283 -2.78 5.00 5.75
CA LEU A 283 -2.31 4.11 4.68
C LEU A 283 -1.39 3.03 5.26
N PRO A 284 -1.85 1.76 5.35
CA PRO A 284 -0.98 0.64 5.72
C PRO A 284 0.25 0.58 4.82
N CYS A 285 1.45 0.56 5.43
CA CYS A 285 2.70 0.72 4.73
C CYS A 285 3.70 -0.40 5.04
N GLY A 286 4.16 -1.08 4.00
CA GLY A 286 5.35 -1.93 4.01
C GLY A 286 6.51 -1.19 3.34
N VAL A 287 6.95 -1.63 2.14
CA VAL A 287 8.05 -1.00 1.39
C VAL A 287 7.78 0.46 0.99
N GLY A 288 6.50 0.84 0.87
CA GLY A 288 6.08 2.22 0.60
C GLY A 288 5.41 2.46 -0.75
N GLY A 289 5.61 1.61 -1.77
CA GLY A 289 5.12 1.85 -3.14
C GLY A 289 3.61 2.10 -3.23
N GLY A 290 2.81 1.22 -2.65
CA GLY A 290 1.34 1.35 -2.65
C GLY A 290 0.83 2.58 -1.91
N PRO A 291 1.10 2.71 -0.59
CA PRO A 291 0.65 3.85 0.19
C PRO A 291 1.26 5.17 -0.29
N GLY A 292 2.51 5.16 -0.74
CA GLY A 292 3.18 6.34 -1.31
C GLY A 292 2.49 6.82 -2.59
N GLY A 293 2.16 5.91 -3.53
CA GLY A 293 1.45 6.26 -4.75
C GLY A 293 0.06 6.84 -4.48
N VAL A 294 -0.71 6.21 -3.56
CA VAL A 294 -2.01 6.74 -3.14
C VAL A 294 -1.86 8.13 -2.51
N ALA A 295 -0.93 8.29 -1.55
CA ALA A 295 -0.69 9.57 -0.91
C ALA A 295 -0.27 10.66 -1.91
N PHE A 296 0.60 10.31 -2.87
CA PHE A 296 1.00 11.21 -3.94
C PHE A 296 -0.22 11.69 -4.75
N GLY A 297 -1.05 10.77 -5.19
CA GLY A 297 -2.27 11.12 -5.92
C GLY A 297 -3.22 12.03 -5.12
N LEU A 298 -3.41 11.74 -3.83
CA LEU A 298 -4.23 12.57 -2.94
C LEU A 298 -3.64 13.97 -2.78
N LYS A 299 -2.32 14.09 -2.63
CA LYS A 299 -1.64 15.39 -2.55
C LYS A 299 -1.74 16.18 -3.85
N MET A 300 -1.61 15.53 -5.01
CA MET A 300 -1.75 16.21 -6.31
C MET A 300 -3.16 16.74 -6.55
N LEU A 301 -4.20 16.12 -5.97
CA LEU A 301 -5.59 16.56 -6.15
C LEU A 301 -6.08 17.54 -5.07
N PHE A 302 -5.69 17.34 -3.83
CA PHE A 302 -6.25 18.07 -2.69
C PHE A 302 -5.23 18.97 -1.99
N GLY A 303 -3.98 18.98 -2.46
CA GLY A 303 -2.94 19.85 -1.92
C GLY A 303 -2.76 19.72 -0.40
N ASP A 304 -2.78 20.84 0.29
CA ASP A 304 -2.62 20.88 1.75
C ASP A 304 -3.83 20.39 2.53
N ALA A 305 -5.00 20.28 1.90
CA ALA A 305 -6.20 19.71 2.53
C ALA A 305 -6.13 18.18 2.72
N ALA A 306 -5.20 17.49 2.05
CA ALA A 306 -4.95 16.07 2.28
C ALA A 306 -3.82 15.86 3.29
N HIS A 307 -4.12 15.15 4.38
CA HIS A 307 -3.19 14.78 5.44
C HIS A 307 -2.95 13.27 5.40
N CYS A 308 -1.78 12.84 4.88
CA CYS A 308 -1.47 11.43 4.67
C CYS A 308 -0.51 10.91 5.73
N PHE A 309 -0.87 9.77 6.34
CA PHE A 309 -0.04 9.09 7.35
C PHE A 309 0.21 7.65 6.91
N PHE A 310 1.46 7.20 7.05
CA PHE A 310 1.78 5.78 6.93
C PHE A 310 1.56 5.07 8.26
N ALA A 311 0.97 3.88 8.19
CA ALA A 311 0.67 3.03 9.33
C ALA A 311 1.46 1.72 9.19
N GLU A 312 2.32 1.42 10.17
CA GLU A 312 3.26 0.31 10.10
C GLU A 312 3.16 -0.58 11.35
N PRO A 313 3.54 -1.87 11.26
CA PRO A 313 3.68 -2.71 12.45
C PRO A 313 4.87 -2.25 13.30
N THR A 314 4.77 -2.38 14.63
CA THR A 314 5.89 -2.08 15.55
C THR A 314 7.15 -2.90 15.25
N HIS A 315 6.98 -4.10 14.69
CA HIS A 315 8.08 -4.99 14.32
C HIS A 315 8.63 -4.77 12.90
N SER A 316 8.01 -3.89 12.10
CA SER A 316 8.40 -3.63 10.70
C SER A 316 8.22 -2.16 10.32
N PRO A 317 8.73 -1.18 11.11
CA PRO A 317 8.53 0.25 10.87
C PRO A 317 9.60 0.83 9.93
N CYS A 318 9.84 0.19 8.78
CA CYS A 318 10.96 0.54 7.92
C CYS A 318 10.84 1.92 7.29
N MET A 319 9.63 2.33 6.89
CA MET A 319 9.41 3.63 6.27
C MET A 319 9.52 4.77 7.30
N MET A 320 8.95 4.60 8.49
CA MET A 320 9.09 5.56 9.58
C MET A 320 10.55 5.74 9.99
N LEU A 321 11.28 4.63 10.15
CA LEU A 321 12.71 4.64 10.46
C LEU A 321 13.49 5.37 9.36
N GLY A 322 13.26 5.01 8.09
CA GLY A 322 13.95 5.60 6.94
C GLY A 322 13.66 7.09 6.75
N MET A 323 12.39 7.50 6.87
CA MET A 323 12.00 8.90 6.71
C MET A 323 12.42 9.77 7.90
N ALA A 324 12.26 9.30 9.14
CA ALA A 324 12.63 10.07 10.32
C ALA A 324 14.14 10.35 10.41
N THR A 325 14.96 9.37 9.99
CA THR A 325 16.41 9.51 9.97
C THR A 325 16.96 10.19 8.71
N GLY A 326 16.17 10.18 7.62
CA GLY A 326 16.60 10.62 6.29
C GLY A 326 17.39 9.59 5.49
N GLU A 327 17.70 8.43 6.10
CA GLU A 327 18.54 7.38 5.50
C GLU A 327 17.80 6.50 4.50
N ASN A 328 16.45 6.49 4.55
CA ASN A 328 15.58 5.70 3.67
C ASN A 328 16.07 4.24 3.53
N ASN A 329 16.49 3.84 2.32
CA ASN A 329 16.95 2.48 2.01
C ASN A 329 18.42 2.21 2.39
N SER A 330 19.15 3.16 2.97
CA SER A 330 20.53 2.94 3.45
C SER A 330 20.58 2.11 4.73
N ILE A 331 19.46 2.04 5.46
CA ILE A 331 19.31 1.31 6.72
C ILE A 331 18.13 0.35 6.66
N CYS A 332 18.12 -0.65 7.56
CA CYS A 332 16.98 -1.55 7.73
C CYS A 332 16.64 -1.72 9.21
N VAL A 333 15.44 -2.20 9.50
CA VAL A 333 14.96 -2.38 10.88
C VAL A 333 15.83 -3.35 11.68
N GLN A 334 16.36 -4.39 11.01
CA GLN A 334 17.25 -5.37 11.64
C GLN A 334 18.59 -4.76 12.09
N ASP A 335 19.03 -3.67 11.47
CA ASP A 335 20.22 -2.95 11.92
C ASP A 335 20.05 -2.42 13.36
N PHE A 336 18.84 -2.05 13.71
CA PHE A 336 18.44 -1.53 15.02
C PHE A 336 17.93 -2.60 15.99
N GLY A 337 18.04 -3.89 15.63
CA GLY A 337 17.62 -5.02 16.48
C GLY A 337 16.12 -5.32 16.43
N ILE A 338 15.39 -4.72 15.51
CA ILE A 338 13.97 -5.00 15.26
C ILE A 338 13.89 -6.23 14.36
N ASP A 339 13.05 -7.21 14.69
CA ASP A 339 13.09 -8.56 14.12
C ASP A 339 12.36 -8.73 12.78
N ASN A 340 11.59 -7.73 12.35
CA ASN A 340 10.77 -7.76 11.14
C ASN A 340 9.73 -8.90 11.11
N ARG A 341 9.22 -9.32 12.28
CA ARG A 341 8.24 -10.40 12.42
C ARG A 341 6.89 -9.84 12.84
N THR A 342 5.91 -9.88 11.95
CA THR A 342 4.56 -9.37 12.21
C THR A 342 3.50 -10.26 11.56
N ALA A 343 2.31 -10.27 12.15
CA ALA A 343 1.12 -10.90 11.58
C ALA A 343 0.63 -10.18 10.33
N ALA A 344 0.99 -8.91 10.16
CA ALA A 344 0.70 -8.11 8.99
C ALA A 344 1.68 -8.44 7.85
N ASP A 345 1.56 -9.65 7.29
CA ASP A 345 2.50 -10.21 6.29
C ASP A 345 2.69 -9.30 5.05
N GLY A 346 1.66 -8.56 4.66
CA GLY A 346 1.73 -7.57 3.58
C GLY A 346 2.55 -6.31 3.91
N LEU A 347 2.93 -6.14 5.19
CA LEU A 347 3.71 -4.99 5.69
C LEU A 347 5.07 -5.43 6.28
N ALA A 348 5.37 -6.73 6.28
CA ALA A 348 6.59 -7.31 6.85
C ALA A 348 7.82 -7.02 5.97
N VAL A 349 8.25 -5.77 5.94
CA VAL A 349 9.38 -5.28 5.12
C VAL A 349 10.41 -4.61 6.02
N GLY A 350 11.66 -5.09 5.95
CA GLY A 350 12.74 -4.59 6.80
C GLY A 350 13.40 -3.31 6.29
N ARG A 351 13.27 -2.99 5.00
CA ARG A 351 13.94 -1.85 4.34
C ARG A 351 12.95 -1.04 3.52
N ALA A 352 12.93 0.27 3.71
CA ALA A 352 12.05 1.19 3.00
C ALA A 352 12.48 1.38 1.54
N SER A 353 11.55 1.76 0.68
CA SER A 353 11.87 2.27 -0.65
C SER A 353 12.58 3.62 -0.54
N GLY A 354 13.80 3.71 -1.10
CA GLY A 354 14.52 4.98 -1.20
C GLY A 354 13.84 5.96 -2.15
N PHE A 355 13.24 5.45 -3.22
CA PHE A 355 12.47 6.25 -4.16
C PHE A 355 11.26 6.90 -3.49
N VAL A 356 10.43 6.11 -2.78
CA VAL A 356 9.23 6.63 -2.11
C VAL A 356 9.59 7.55 -0.95
N GLY A 357 10.56 7.16 -0.11
CA GLY A 357 11.01 7.98 1.01
C GLY A 357 11.50 9.35 0.56
N GLY A 358 12.32 9.40 -0.50
CA GLY A 358 12.83 10.66 -1.07
C GLY A 358 11.73 11.50 -1.71
N LEU A 359 10.89 10.88 -2.56
CA LEU A 359 9.81 11.58 -3.28
C LEU A 359 8.75 12.13 -2.33
N MET A 360 8.35 11.33 -1.34
CA MET A 360 7.22 11.65 -0.46
C MET A 360 7.61 12.48 0.77
N ARG A 361 8.90 12.63 1.09
CA ARG A 361 9.36 13.42 2.24
C ARG A 361 8.72 14.80 2.34
N PRO A 362 8.67 15.63 1.29
CA PRO A 362 8.06 16.96 1.38
C PRO A 362 6.52 16.95 1.46
N PHE A 363 5.86 15.83 1.23
CA PHE A 363 4.39 15.73 1.16
C PHE A 363 3.74 15.08 2.38
N MET A 364 4.42 14.11 3.02
CA MET A 364 3.83 13.30 4.07
C MET A 364 3.61 14.07 5.37
N SER A 365 2.50 13.81 6.03
CA SER A 365 2.19 14.36 7.35
C SER A 365 2.97 13.65 8.46
N GLY A 366 3.19 12.35 8.33
CA GLY A 366 3.93 11.56 9.30
C GLY A 366 3.69 10.07 9.15
N CYS A 367 4.15 9.33 10.16
CA CYS A 367 3.97 7.88 10.29
C CYS A 367 3.57 7.52 11.72
N TYR A 368 2.97 6.33 11.90
CA TYR A 368 2.75 5.76 13.24
C TYR A 368 2.85 4.24 13.20
N THR A 369 3.08 3.64 14.37
CA THR A 369 3.20 2.20 14.50
C THR A 369 2.07 1.61 15.35
N LEU A 370 1.67 0.36 15.04
CA LEU A 370 0.70 -0.43 15.79
C LEU A 370 1.23 -1.82 16.09
N GLN A 371 0.86 -2.36 17.25
CA GLN A 371 1.13 -3.75 17.61
C GLN A 371 0.19 -4.72 16.89
N ASP A 372 0.66 -5.93 16.65
CA ASP A 372 -0.10 -7.01 16.01
C ASP A 372 -1.40 -7.32 16.76
N GLU A 373 -1.36 -7.32 18.10
CA GLU A 373 -2.52 -7.55 18.97
C GLU A 373 -3.64 -6.53 18.73
N ARG A 374 -3.25 -5.26 18.53
CA ARG A 374 -4.21 -4.20 18.19
C ARG A 374 -4.83 -4.44 16.81
N MET A 375 -4.02 -4.80 15.81
CA MET A 375 -4.54 -5.09 14.47
C MET A 375 -5.54 -6.27 14.49
N TYR A 376 -5.27 -7.35 15.24
CA TYR A 376 -6.23 -8.43 15.41
C TYR A 376 -7.49 -8.00 16.15
N THR A 377 -7.35 -7.20 17.20
CA THR A 377 -8.50 -6.66 17.95
C THR A 377 -9.39 -5.80 17.06
N LEU A 378 -8.80 -4.89 16.29
CA LEU A 378 -9.51 -4.04 15.32
C LEU A 378 -10.20 -4.87 14.23
N LEU A 379 -9.57 -5.96 13.77
CA LEU A 379 -10.17 -6.88 12.80
C LEU A 379 -11.48 -7.47 13.35
N ALA A 380 -11.46 -8.00 14.55
CA ALA A 380 -12.65 -8.59 15.15
C ALA A 380 -13.73 -7.54 15.42
N GLN A 381 -13.34 -6.35 15.89
CA GLN A 381 -14.26 -5.24 16.13
C GLN A 381 -14.91 -4.73 14.84
N LEU A 382 -14.16 -4.62 13.73
CA LEU A 382 -14.69 -4.21 12.44
C LEU A 382 -15.65 -5.26 11.88
N ALA A 383 -15.31 -6.55 11.99
CA ALA A 383 -16.18 -7.63 11.57
C ALA A 383 -17.51 -7.64 12.35
N ASP A 384 -17.45 -7.46 13.68
CA ASP A 384 -18.65 -7.40 14.53
C ASP A 384 -19.49 -6.15 14.26
N ALA A 385 -18.84 -5.00 14.00
CA ALA A 385 -19.53 -3.73 13.83
C ALA A 385 -20.10 -3.54 12.42
N GLU A 386 -19.35 -3.88 11.37
CA GLU A 386 -19.66 -3.52 9.98
C GLU A 386 -19.80 -4.71 9.04
N ASP A 387 -19.62 -5.97 9.54
CA ASP A 387 -19.58 -7.20 8.73
C ASP A 387 -18.47 -7.15 7.65
N LEU A 388 -17.35 -6.49 7.97
CA LEU A 388 -16.21 -6.38 7.09
C LEU A 388 -15.04 -7.22 7.62
N TYR A 389 -14.62 -8.20 6.83
CA TYR A 389 -13.54 -9.12 7.16
C TYR A 389 -12.30 -8.76 6.34
N LEU A 390 -11.23 -8.34 7.02
CA LEU A 390 -9.98 -7.89 6.42
C LEU A 390 -8.80 -8.70 6.93
N GLU A 391 -7.69 -8.75 6.19
CA GLU A 391 -6.44 -9.31 6.70
C GLU A 391 -5.78 -8.35 7.71
N PRO A 392 -4.93 -8.85 8.66
CA PRO A 392 -4.31 -8.00 9.69
C PRO A 392 -3.62 -6.76 9.14
N SER A 393 -2.88 -6.88 8.03
CA SER A 393 -2.20 -5.76 7.36
C SER A 393 -3.12 -4.58 7.05
N ALA A 394 -4.37 -4.87 6.67
CA ALA A 394 -5.34 -3.84 6.27
C ALA A 394 -5.88 -3.04 7.46
N LEU A 395 -5.67 -3.51 8.70
CA LEU A 395 -6.14 -2.85 9.93
C LEU A 395 -5.14 -1.83 10.47
N ALA A 396 -3.91 -1.78 9.96
CA ALA A 396 -2.91 -0.82 10.45
C ALA A 396 -3.39 0.64 10.37
N GLY A 397 -4.16 0.99 9.34
CA GLY A 397 -4.77 2.32 9.19
C GLY A 397 -5.94 2.61 10.14
N MET A 398 -6.58 1.58 10.72
CA MET A 398 -7.89 1.71 11.40
C MET A 398 -7.84 2.51 12.70
N TYR A 399 -6.70 2.58 13.37
CA TYR A 399 -6.56 3.34 14.62
C TYR A 399 -6.16 4.81 14.41
N GLY A 400 -5.77 5.19 13.17
CA GLY A 400 -5.39 6.56 12.82
C GLY A 400 -6.40 7.64 13.22
N PRO A 401 -7.72 7.44 13.02
CA PRO A 401 -8.74 8.39 13.47
C PRO A 401 -8.69 8.71 14.95
N VAL A 402 -8.28 7.77 15.80
CA VAL A 402 -8.10 8.01 17.26
C VAL A 402 -6.83 8.80 17.49
N LEU A 403 -5.72 8.41 16.86
CA LEU A 403 -4.40 9.03 17.08
C LEU A 403 -4.34 10.51 16.72
N THR A 404 -5.19 10.96 15.80
CA THR A 404 -5.25 12.36 15.34
C THR A 404 -6.13 13.25 16.21
N GLN A 405 -6.76 12.72 17.27
CA GLN A 405 -7.58 13.55 18.18
C GLN A 405 -6.70 14.29 19.20
N PRO A 406 -7.19 15.43 19.73
CA PRO A 406 -6.49 16.16 20.78
C PRO A 406 -6.07 15.27 21.96
N GLY A 407 -4.83 15.45 22.44
CA GLY A 407 -4.26 14.64 23.52
C GLY A 407 -3.78 13.25 23.13
N GLN A 408 -3.91 12.83 21.86
CA GLN A 408 -3.38 11.58 21.31
C GLN A 408 -2.04 11.81 20.59
N LEU A 409 -1.36 10.75 20.18
CA LEU A 409 0.01 10.79 19.60
C LEU A 409 0.19 11.76 18.43
N LEU A 410 -0.84 11.95 17.61
CA LEU A 410 -0.84 12.89 16.48
C LEU A 410 -1.71 14.13 16.72
N GLY A 411 -2.21 14.34 17.95
CA GLY A 411 -3.06 15.47 18.29
C GLY A 411 -2.38 16.82 18.11
N ALA A 412 -1.13 16.93 18.53
CA ALA A 412 -0.35 18.17 18.35
C ALA A 412 -0.16 18.54 16.86
N TYR A 413 -0.08 17.55 15.96
CA TYR A 413 -0.06 17.80 14.52
C TYR A 413 -1.39 18.44 14.07
N THR A 414 -2.52 17.90 14.45
CA THR A 414 -3.83 18.42 14.02
C THR A 414 -4.10 19.82 14.57
N GLU A 415 -3.67 20.10 15.79
CA GLU A 415 -3.79 21.43 16.41
C GLU A 415 -2.98 22.50 15.68
N THR A 416 -1.86 22.12 15.05
CA THR A 416 -0.97 23.06 14.34
C THR A 416 -1.21 23.12 12.84
N ALA A 417 -1.67 22.03 12.23
CA ALA A 417 -1.80 21.89 10.78
C ALA A 417 -3.17 22.30 10.24
N LEU A 418 -4.19 22.41 11.11
CA LEU A 418 -5.56 22.70 10.68
C LEU A 418 -6.03 24.09 11.14
N PRO A 419 -6.93 24.73 10.37
CA PRO A 419 -7.72 25.84 10.87
C PRO A 419 -8.51 25.44 12.13
N ALA A 420 -8.75 26.40 13.03
CA ALA A 420 -9.51 26.17 14.26
C ALA A 420 -10.91 25.62 13.95
N GLY A 421 -11.25 24.47 14.54
CA GLY A 421 -12.54 23.81 14.34
C GLY A 421 -12.65 22.91 13.11
N ALA A 422 -11.71 22.95 12.15
CA ALA A 422 -11.77 22.16 10.92
C ALA A 422 -11.76 20.64 11.17
N LEU A 423 -11.15 20.17 12.27
CA LEU A 423 -11.15 18.75 12.63
C LEU A 423 -12.58 18.18 12.81
N ALA A 424 -13.55 19.01 13.23
CA ALA A 424 -14.95 18.60 13.36
C ALA A 424 -15.61 18.22 12.02
N ASN A 425 -15.10 18.77 10.91
CA ASN A 425 -15.58 18.54 9.56
C ASN A 425 -14.70 17.53 8.81
N ALA A 426 -13.71 16.94 9.48
CA ALA A 426 -12.74 16.05 8.84
C ALA A 426 -13.38 14.76 8.31
N THR A 427 -12.89 14.31 7.17
CA THR A 427 -13.10 12.95 6.66
C THR A 427 -11.87 12.11 6.99
N HIS A 428 -12.01 11.16 7.90
CA HIS A 428 -10.97 10.20 8.25
C HIS A 428 -11.10 8.96 7.37
N LEU A 429 -10.26 8.84 6.36
CA LEU A 429 -10.29 7.74 5.40
C LEU A 429 -9.28 6.65 5.75
N VAL A 430 -9.77 5.51 6.20
CA VAL A 430 -8.98 4.31 6.43
C VAL A 430 -8.86 3.53 5.13
N TRP A 431 -7.64 3.16 4.74
CA TRP A 431 -7.42 2.40 3.52
C TRP A 431 -7.31 0.90 3.82
N ALA A 432 -8.37 0.14 3.54
CA ALA A 432 -8.42 -1.31 3.73
C ALA A 432 -7.74 -2.04 2.56
N THR A 433 -6.47 -2.40 2.75
CA THR A 433 -5.56 -2.80 1.66
C THR A 433 -5.75 -4.22 1.15
N GLY A 434 -6.39 -5.13 1.91
CA GLY A 434 -6.55 -6.53 1.48
C GLY A 434 -7.43 -7.36 2.42
N GLY A 435 -7.72 -8.61 2.00
CA GLY A 435 -8.45 -9.56 2.84
C GLY A 435 -9.46 -10.44 2.11
N ASN A 436 -10.06 -9.99 1.00
CA ASN A 436 -11.16 -10.72 0.35
C ASN A 436 -10.76 -12.09 -0.25
N MET A 437 -9.48 -12.26 -0.57
CA MET A 437 -8.97 -13.55 -1.08
C MET A 437 -8.46 -14.49 0.01
N VAL A 438 -8.46 -14.05 1.27
CA VAL A 438 -8.04 -14.90 2.39
C VAL A 438 -9.04 -16.07 2.54
N PRO A 439 -8.56 -17.33 2.59
CA PRO A 439 -9.44 -18.47 2.78
C PRO A 439 -10.28 -18.32 4.06
N ARG A 440 -11.54 -18.78 3.99
CA ARG A 440 -12.51 -18.63 5.09
C ARG A 440 -11.99 -19.17 6.42
N GLU A 441 -11.32 -20.32 6.42
CA GLU A 441 -10.77 -20.91 7.64
C GLU A 441 -9.65 -20.07 8.24
N GLU A 442 -8.79 -19.45 7.41
CA GLU A 442 -7.74 -18.55 7.85
C GLU A 442 -8.33 -17.25 8.42
N MET A 443 -9.33 -16.67 7.75
CA MET A 443 -10.04 -15.49 8.23
C MET A 443 -10.74 -15.76 9.57
N GLN A 444 -11.33 -16.95 9.75
CA GLN A 444 -11.91 -17.34 11.03
C GLN A 444 -10.87 -17.44 12.15
N ARG A 445 -9.65 -17.92 11.86
CA ARG A 445 -8.55 -17.92 12.84
C ARG A 445 -8.14 -16.49 13.22
N TYR A 446 -8.04 -15.59 12.26
CA TYR A 446 -7.74 -14.17 12.55
C TYR A 446 -8.83 -13.56 13.43
N TYR A 447 -10.09 -13.74 13.07
CA TYR A 447 -11.22 -13.25 13.85
C TYR A 447 -11.25 -13.83 15.26
N ALA A 448 -11.10 -15.13 15.43
CA ALA A 448 -11.09 -15.78 16.74
C ALA A 448 -9.95 -15.25 17.64
N LYS A 449 -8.75 -15.07 17.07
CA LYS A 449 -7.63 -14.47 17.78
C LYS A 449 -7.96 -13.03 18.23
N GLY A 450 -8.52 -12.22 17.34
CA GLY A 450 -8.90 -10.84 17.67
C GLY A 450 -9.98 -10.75 18.74
N ARG A 451 -10.97 -11.66 18.72
CA ARG A 451 -12.01 -11.77 19.75
C ARG A 451 -11.43 -12.12 21.12
N ALA A 452 -10.49 -13.07 21.17
CA ALA A 452 -9.85 -13.44 22.43
C ALA A 452 -9.05 -12.25 23.03
N LEU A 453 -8.32 -11.51 22.20
CA LEU A 453 -7.57 -10.32 22.62
C LEU A 453 -8.48 -9.17 23.07
N ALA A 454 -9.67 -9.04 22.50
CA ALA A 454 -10.62 -7.97 22.85
C ALA A 454 -11.33 -8.20 24.20
N GLN A 455 -11.27 -9.42 24.77
CA GLN A 455 -11.93 -9.82 26.02
C GLN A 455 -10.97 -9.78 27.24
N GLY A 456 -9.67 -9.79 26.99
CA GLY A 456 -8.62 -9.68 28.02
C GLY A 456 -8.21 -8.23 28.23
#